data_68cfcc79074c52c8883718dd380cf219
#
_entry.id   68cfcc79074c52c8883718dd380cf219
#
_cell.length_a   1.000
_cell.length_b   1.000
_cell.length_c   1.000
_cell.angle_alpha   90.00
_cell.angle_beta   90.00
_cell.angle_gamma   90.00
#
_symmetry.space_group_name_H-M   'P 1'
#
loop_
_entity.id
_entity.type
_entity.pdbx_description
1 polymer ?
#
loop_
_entity_poly.entity_id
_entity_poly.type
_entity_poly.pdbx_seq_one_letter_code
_entity_poly.pdbx_strand_id
1 'polypeptide(L)'
;MSLIRNPILPGFNPDPSIIRVRNDYYIATSTFEWFPGIQIHHSRDLKNWKLITHPLTRKSQLDMVGNPDSGGVWAPCLSYHEGTYYLVFTDVKSHIGPFKDTHNYLITAPDIMGPWSDPIYLNSSGFDPSLFHDDDGKKWVVNLVWDHRKNRNSFGGILLQEYSSEDKKLIGPIYNIFKGTKLGLTEGPHIYKQNGYYYLMTAEGGTRYEHAVTVARSISLFGPYEVDPIGPILTSAGRPELKLQKAGHASIVHTQDNELYMVHLTGRPLKPSMNCNLGRETAIQKAMWTEDGWLRLADGGISPQTMVEAPLLPEYPFEVEPDTDHFDGEDINIHFNSLREPLSEEWITTKERKGFLRLRGRESFSSSHRQSLLARRQQAFSITAETLLEFEPKTHQQMAGLVYYYNSKNYYYLFISHDEEHGKCLGIMSSDHGKYDELLEKTISVDGWEQVFLKAEIHYEELQFYFSKDGISWSAIGPGLDASKISDDHVELKIGGILLDQGFTGAFIGVCAQDLSGQRIHADFDYFTYRERE
;
A
#
# COMPACT_ATOMS: atom_id res chain seq x y z
N MET A 1 21.60 -23.96 -4.94
CA MET A 1 21.42 -22.69 -4.21
C MET A 1 19.93 -22.43 -4.15
N SER A 2 19.41 -22.03 -3.01
CA SER A 2 18.00 -21.62 -2.88
C SER A 2 17.79 -20.28 -3.57
N LEU A 3 16.60 -20.07 -4.14
CA LEU A 3 16.24 -18.84 -4.85
C LEU A 3 15.06 -18.16 -4.17
N ILE A 4 15.08 -16.84 -4.13
CA ILE A 4 13.96 -15.98 -3.78
C ILE A 4 13.23 -15.64 -5.07
N ARG A 5 11.91 -15.83 -5.08
CA ARG A 5 11.04 -15.42 -6.18
C ARG A 5 10.45 -14.04 -5.90
N ASN A 6 10.62 -13.11 -6.82
CA ASN A 6 10.05 -11.76 -6.76
C ASN A 6 8.68 -11.67 -7.43
N PRO A 7 7.77 -10.79 -6.93
CA PRO A 7 7.95 -9.97 -5.75
C PRO A 7 7.89 -10.80 -4.45
N ILE A 8 8.59 -10.34 -3.39
CA ILE A 8 8.55 -10.97 -2.07
C ILE A 8 7.31 -10.59 -1.26
N LEU A 9 6.73 -9.41 -1.53
CA LEU A 9 5.45 -8.98 -1.00
C LEU A 9 4.54 -8.64 -2.19
N PRO A 10 3.74 -9.61 -2.66
CA PRO A 10 2.81 -9.40 -3.78
C PRO A 10 1.62 -8.53 -3.37
N GLY A 11 1.01 -7.88 -4.37
CA GLY A 11 -0.07 -6.93 -4.16
C GLY A 11 0.41 -5.58 -3.64
N PHE A 12 -0.49 -4.73 -3.25
CA PHE A 12 -0.21 -3.37 -2.81
C PHE A 12 0.65 -3.33 -1.53
N ASN A 13 1.96 -3.29 -1.70
CA ASN A 13 3.01 -3.21 -0.68
C ASN A 13 4.16 -2.32 -1.17
N PRO A 14 3.96 -1.01 -1.36
CA PRO A 14 4.95 -0.11 -1.93
C PRO A 14 5.90 0.49 -0.89
N ASP A 15 6.93 1.18 -1.38
CA ASP A 15 7.83 2.03 -0.62
C ASP A 15 8.48 1.29 0.57
N PRO A 16 9.15 0.15 0.32
CA PRO A 16 9.64 -0.70 1.40
C PRO A 16 10.82 -0.10 2.16
N SER A 17 10.75 -0.13 3.47
CA SER A 17 11.87 0.14 4.37
C SER A 17 12.21 -1.12 5.15
N ILE A 18 13.43 -1.65 4.98
CA ILE A 18 13.87 -2.89 5.62
C ILE A 18 14.89 -2.65 6.72
N ILE A 19 14.73 -3.37 7.83
CA ILE A 19 15.74 -3.45 8.89
C ILE A 19 15.99 -4.90 9.31
N ARG A 20 17.13 -5.12 9.96
CA ARG A 20 17.43 -6.35 10.69
C ARG A 20 17.67 -6.06 12.17
N VAL A 21 17.02 -6.85 13.02
CA VAL A 21 17.25 -6.83 14.46
C VAL A 21 17.61 -8.26 14.89
N ARG A 22 18.88 -8.50 15.21
CA ARG A 22 19.44 -9.85 15.45
C ARG A 22 19.24 -10.78 14.24
N ASN A 23 18.36 -11.77 14.34
CA ASN A 23 18.07 -12.76 13.28
C ASN A 23 16.75 -12.49 12.56
N ASP A 24 16.06 -11.42 12.93
CA ASP A 24 14.73 -11.07 12.41
C ASP A 24 14.85 -9.89 11.45
N TYR A 25 14.17 -9.99 10.30
CA TYR A 25 14.06 -8.95 9.29
C TYR A 25 12.65 -8.40 9.29
N TYR A 26 12.53 -7.09 9.18
CA TYR A 26 11.24 -6.41 9.14
C TYR A 26 11.17 -5.45 7.96
N ILE A 27 10.06 -5.48 7.23
CA ILE A 27 9.75 -4.52 6.17
C ILE A 27 8.51 -3.74 6.56
N ALA A 28 8.61 -2.42 6.56
CA ALA A 28 7.47 -1.51 6.64
C ALA A 28 7.08 -1.02 5.24
N THR A 29 5.78 -0.94 4.94
CA THR A 29 5.24 -0.47 3.65
C THR A 29 4.13 0.55 3.83
N SER A 30 3.92 1.41 2.81
CA SER A 30 2.86 2.41 2.77
C SER A 30 1.46 1.79 2.72
N THR A 31 0.49 2.48 3.31
CA THR A 31 -0.92 2.04 3.27
C THR A 31 -1.87 3.10 2.70
N PHE A 32 -1.38 4.31 2.45
CA PHE A 32 -2.17 5.42 1.92
C PHE A 32 -3.45 5.63 2.75
N GLU A 33 -4.63 5.74 2.12
CA GLU A 33 -5.92 5.92 2.80
C GLU A 33 -6.44 4.67 3.53
N TRP A 34 -5.77 3.52 3.40
CA TRP A 34 -6.19 2.28 4.04
C TRP A 34 -5.74 2.20 5.50
N PHE A 35 -6.68 1.80 6.36
CA PHE A 35 -6.49 1.64 7.79
C PHE A 35 -6.62 0.15 8.19
N PRO A 36 -5.82 -0.39 9.12
CA PRO A 36 -4.79 0.27 9.94
C PRO A 36 -3.58 0.71 9.10
N GLY A 37 -2.91 1.78 9.56
CA GLY A 37 -1.79 2.38 8.86
C GLY A 37 -0.47 1.62 9.06
N ILE A 38 0.31 1.55 7.99
CA ILE A 38 1.59 0.87 7.85
C ILE A 38 1.46 -0.64 8.10
N GLN A 39 1.98 -1.42 7.17
CA GLN A 39 2.16 -2.85 7.36
C GLN A 39 3.59 -3.14 7.80
N ILE A 40 3.77 -4.04 8.77
CA ILE A 40 5.07 -4.61 9.11
C ILE A 40 5.06 -6.10 8.80
N HIS A 41 5.92 -6.50 7.86
CA HIS A 41 6.17 -7.88 7.50
C HIS A 41 7.44 -8.38 8.18
N HIS A 42 7.47 -9.64 8.56
CA HIS A 42 8.56 -10.31 9.24
C HIS A 42 9.10 -11.47 8.41
N SER A 43 10.42 -11.65 8.45
CA SER A 43 11.13 -12.81 7.89
C SER A 43 12.35 -13.17 8.75
N ARG A 44 12.85 -14.40 8.60
CA ARG A 44 14.15 -14.85 9.13
C ARG A 44 15.11 -15.33 8.06
N ASP A 45 14.64 -15.39 6.81
CA ASP A 45 15.41 -15.94 5.69
C ASP A 45 15.37 -15.07 4.43
N LEU A 46 14.70 -13.89 4.47
CA LEU A 46 14.46 -12.96 3.36
C LEU A 46 13.64 -13.55 2.20
N LYS A 47 13.25 -14.83 2.29
CA LYS A 47 12.47 -15.55 1.28
C LYS A 47 11.00 -15.67 1.67
N ASN A 48 10.75 -16.04 2.92
CA ASN A 48 9.42 -16.22 3.47
C ASN A 48 9.04 -15.03 4.35
N TRP A 49 7.90 -14.40 4.05
CA TRP A 49 7.45 -13.19 4.73
C TRP A 49 6.03 -13.36 5.26
N LYS A 50 5.77 -12.80 6.43
CA LYS A 50 4.46 -12.77 7.06
C LYS A 50 4.12 -11.37 7.55
N LEU A 51 2.90 -10.88 7.26
CA LEU A 51 2.35 -9.69 7.89
C LEU A 51 2.11 -9.99 9.37
N ILE A 52 2.72 -9.21 10.27
CA ILE A 52 2.66 -9.46 11.72
C ILE A 52 1.94 -8.38 12.50
N THR A 53 1.97 -7.14 12.05
CA THR A 53 1.33 -6.02 12.78
C THR A 53 1.14 -4.79 11.90
N HIS A 54 0.29 -3.90 12.40
CA HIS A 54 0.12 -2.53 11.91
C HIS A 54 0.39 -1.55 13.05
N PRO A 55 1.38 -0.67 12.94
CA PRO A 55 1.73 0.29 14.01
C PRO A 55 0.67 1.33 14.32
N LEU A 56 -0.08 1.77 13.30
CA LEU A 56 -1.06 2.86 13.43
C LEU A 56 -2.48 2.28 13.48
N THR A 57 -2.94 1.97 14.69
CA THR A 57 -4.24 1.31 14.94
C THR A 57 -5.27 2.21 15.62
N ARG A 58 -4.87 3.40 16.05
CA ARG A 58 -5.74 4.30 16.84
C ARG A 58 -5.93 5.63 16.12
N LYS A 59 -7.12 6.21 16.27
CA LYS A 59 -7.43 7.55 15.74
C LYS A 59 -6.48 8.63 16.28
N SER A 60 -6.00 8.50 17.52
CA SER A 60 -5.00 9.42 18.09
C SER A 60 -3.63 9.36 17.39
N GLN A 61 -3.32 8.23 16.74
CA GLN A 61 -2.10 8.08 15.96
C GLN A 61 -2.25 8.54 14.51
N LEU A 62 -3.45 8.34 13.92
CA LEU A 62 -3.71 8.60 12.52
C LEU A 62 -5.21 8.90 12.30
N ASP A 63 -5.54 10.14 12.00
CA ASP A 63 -6.88 10.57 11.59
C ASP A 63 -6.86 10.93 10.11
N MET A 64 -7.39 10.04 9.27
CA MET A 64 -7.43 10.22 7.81
C MET A 64 -8.83 10.59 7.30
N VAL A 65 -9.79 10.85 8.18
CA VAL A 65 -11.14 11.29 7.77
C VAL A 65 -11.03 12.55 6.93
N GLY A 66 -11.55 12.50 5.70
CA GLY A 66 -11.45 13.59 4.72
C GLY A 66 -10.16 13.62 3.88
N ASN A 67 -9.19 12.73 4.13
CA ASN A 67 -8.03 12.60 3.26
C ASN A 67 -8.47 12.18 1.84
N PRO A 68 -7.83 12.70 0.80
CA PRO A 68 -8.14 12.30 -0.57
C PRO A 68 -7.77 10.83 -0.82
N ASP A 69 -8.31 10.26 -1.89
CA ASP A 69 -7.85 9.00 -2.42
C ASP A 69 -6.36 9.07 -2.72
N SER A 70 -5.61 8.01 -2.43
CA SER A 70 -4.14 7.97 -2.51
C SER A 70 -3.42 9.02 -1.64
N GLY A 71 -4.11 9.67 -0.70
CA GLY A 71 -3.52 10.41 0.41
C GLY A 71 -3.21 9.51 1.61
N GLY A 72 -3.08 10.07 2.82
CA GLY A 72 -2.82 9.30 4.03
C GLY A 72 -1.34 8.90 4.17
N VAL A 73 -1.07 7.63 4.49
CA VAL A 73 0.26 7.18 4.92
C VAL A 73 1.18 6.86 3.74
N TRP A 74 2.15 7.75 3.50
CA TRP A 74 3.21 7.57 2.50
C TRP A 74 4.54 7.20 3.15
N ALA A 75 5.32 6.37 2.42
CA ALA A 75 6.73 6.03 2.61
C ALA A 75 7.21 5.97 4.07
N PRO A 76 6.82 4.96 4.83
CA PRO A 76 7.33 4.78 6.18
C PRO A 76 8.80 4.35 6.15
N CYS A 77 9.60 4.87 7.09
CA CYS A 77 10.94 4.37 7.33
C CYS A 77 11.04 3.82 8.75
N LEU A 78 11.33 2.53 8.83
CA LEU A 78 11.56 1.80 10.08
C LEU A 78 13.06 1.81 10.40
N SER A 79 13.42 2.08 11.64
CA SER A 79 14.78 1.96 12.15
C SER A 79 14.80 1.41 13.58
N TYR A 80 15.95 0.89 14.01
CA TYR A 80 16.13 0.36 15.36
C TYR A 80 17.45 0.83 15.94
N HIS A 81 17.40 1.37 17.15
CA HIS A 81 18.58 1.84 17.85
C HIS A 81 18.41 1.68 19.36
N GLU A 82 19.40 1.07 20.03
CA GLU A 82 19.47 0.92 21.50
C GLU A 82 18.18 0.42 22.15
N GLY A 83 17.60 -0.65 21.61
CA GLY A 83 16.41 -1.28 22.20
C GLY A 83 15.08 -0.62 21.83
N THR A 84 15.10 0.39 20.97
CA THR A 84 13.89 1.12 20.55
C THR A 84 13.70 1.04 19.04
N TYR A 85 12.49 0.72 18.61
CA TYR A 85 12.04 0.86 17.24
C TYR A 85 11.54 2.28 17.01
N TYR A 86 11.96 2.87 15.90
CA TYR A 86 11.55 4.18 15.42
C TYR A 86 10.89 4.02 14.07
N LEU A 87 9.77 4.68 13.86
CA LEU A 87 9.05 4.65 12.60
C LEU A 87 8.63 6.07 12.24
N VAL A 88 9.19 6.60 11.16
CA VAL A 88 8.79 7.88 10.59
C VAL A 88 7.91 7.66 9.37
N PHE A 89 6.93 8.54 9.15
CA PHE A 89 6.00 8.44 8.03
C PHE A 89 5.40 9.81 7.70
N THR A 90 4.84 9.94 6.50
CA THR A 90 4.05 11.11 6.11
C THR A 90 2.57 10.80 6.17
N ASP A 91 1.75 11.67 6.77
CA ASP A 91 0.29 11.69 6.57
C ASP A 91 -0.05 12.81 5.58
N VAL A 92 -0.54 12.42 4.40
CA VAL A 92 -0.81 13.32 3.27
C VAL A 92 -2.27 13.72 3.25
N LYS A 93 -2.53 15.02 3.46
CA LYS A 93 -3.86 15.61 3.48
C LYS A 93 -4.29 16.18 2.12
N SER A 94 -3.31 16.50 1.25
CA SER A 94 -3.55 17.02 -0.10
C SER A 94 -2.32 16.72 -0.97
N HIS A 95 -2.53 16.23 -2.20
CA HIS A 95 -1.41 15.92 -3.12
C HIS A 95 -1.67 16.30 -4.58
N ILE A 96 -2.89 16.65 -4.96
CA ILE A 96 -3.21 17.11 -6.31
C ILE A 96 -3.04 18.63 -6.38
N GLY A 97 -2.47 19.11 -7.48
CA GLY A 97 -2.20 20.54 -7.67
C GLY A 97 -0.84 20.99 -7.14
N PRO A 98 -0.62 22.32 -7.03
CA PRO A 98 0.69 22.87 -6.70
C PRO A 98 1.05 22.72 -5.21
N PHE A 99 0.08 22.69 -4.34
CA PHE A 99 0.28 22.58 -2.89
C PHE A 99 0.11 21.13 -2.45
N LYS A 100 1.02 20.70 -1.55
CA LYS A 100 0.93 19.41 -0.90
C LYS A 100 0.93 19.63 0.61
N ASP A 101 -0.13 19.18 1.26
CA ASP A 101 -0.22 19.18 2.73
C ASP A 101 0.27 17.83 3.23
N THR A 102 1.55 17.78 3.56
CA THR A 102 2.28 16.57 3.98
C THR A 102 2.82 16.77 5.38
N HIS A 103 2.40 15.93 6.31
CA HIS A 103 2.80 16.02 7.72
C HIS A 103 3.65 14.82 8.09
N ASN A 104 4.92 15.06 8.41
CA ASN A 104 5.87 14.03 8.82
C ASN A 104 5.79 13.82 10.33
N TYR A 105 5.68 12.55 10.72
CA TYR A 105 5.56 12.12 12.11
C TYR A 105 6.57 11.05 12.46
N LEU A 106 6.87 10.92 13.74
CA LEU A 106 7.65 9.84 14.35
C LEU A 106 6.83 9.16 15.43
N ILE A 107 6.81 7.82 15.43
CA ILE A 107 6.36 6.99 16.54
C ILE A 107 7.47 6.04 16.98
N THR A 108 7.42 5.58 18.22
CA THR A 108 8.41 4.67 18.80
C THR A 108 7.75 3.52 19.53
N ALA A 109 8.46 2.39 19.63
CA ALA A 109 8.03 1.23 20.41
C ALA A 109 9.21 0.47 21.00
N PRO A 110 9.05 -0.18 22.17
CA PRO A 110 10.07 -1.06 22.75
C PRO A 110 10.14 -2.43 22.06
N ASP A 111 9.06 -2.83 21.41
CA ASP A 111 8.93 -4.08 20.68
C ASP A 111 8.28 -3.82 19.30
N ILE A 112 8.59 -4.65 18.31
CA ILE A 112 8.01 -4.49 16.95
C ILE A 112 6.49 -4.65 16.95
N MET A 113 5.96 -5.45 17.86
CA MET A 113 4.52 -5.63 18.06
C MET A 113 3.89 -4.46 18.83
N GLY A 114 4.69 -3.54 19.35
CA GLY A 114 4.25 -2.39 20.13
C GLY A 114 4.41 -2.55 21.65
N PRO A 115 3.70 -1.75 22.46
CA PRO A 115 2.79 -0.69 22.02
C PRO A 115 3.52 0.47 21.34
N TRP A 116 3.01 0.90 20.17
CA TRP A 116 3.51 2.07 19.48
C TRP A 116 2.96 3.36 20.08
N SER A 117 3.84 4.34 20.24
CA SER A 117 3.51 5.64 20.86
C SER A 117 2.49 6.44 20.05
N ASP A 118 1.94 7.50 20.63
CA ASP A 118 1.31 8.55 19.89
C ASP A 118 2.35 9.32 19.07
N PRO A 119 1.96 9.94 17.93
CA PRO A 119 2.91 10.53 17.00
C PRO A 119 3.52 11.83 17.52
N ILE A 120 4.79 11.99 17.27
CA ILE A 120 5.54 13.23 17.42
C ILE A 120 5.55 13.90 16.04
N TYR A 121 4.99 15.11 15.93
CA TYR A 121 5.08 15.91 14.72
C TYR A 121 6.52 16.38 14.49
N LEU A 122 7.03 16.22 13.27
CA LEU A 122 8.36 16.63 12.87
C LEU A 122 8.33 17.93 12.05
N ASN A 123 7.81 17.86 10.83
CA ASN A 123 7.68 18.98 9.91
C ASN A 123 6.63 18.72 8.83
N SER A 124 6.38 19.74 7.98
CA SER A 124 5.50 19.64 6.79
C SER A 124 6.20 20.22 5.56
N SER A 125 7.53 20.12 5.48
CA SER A 125 8.31 20.68 4.38
C SER A 125 8.21 19.88 3.08
N GLY A 126 7.71 18.66 3.14
CA GLY A 126 7.59 17.70 2.06
C GLY A 126 7.31 16.31 2.62
N PHE A 127 7.76 15.26 1.94
CA PHE A 127 7.37 13.88 2.23
C PHE A 127 8.56 12.91 2.18
N ASP A 128 8.31 11.61 2.33
CA ASP A 128 9.27 10.51 2.36
C ASP A 128 10.35 10.71 3.43
N PRO A 129 9.97 10.81 4.71
CA PRO A 129 10.96 10.97 5.77
C PRO A 129 11.70 9.67 6.07
N SER A 130 13.01 9.77 6.35
CA SER A 130 13.76 8.69 7.00
C SER A 130 14.55 9.20 8.20
N LEU A 131 14.89 8.29 9.11
CA LEU A 131 15.66 8.58 10.32
C LEU A 131 17.00 7.87 10.27
N PHE A 132 18.07 8.63 10.28
CA PHE A 132 19.44 8.15 10.34
C PHE A 132 20.00 8.29 11.77
N HIS A 133 20.59 7.22 12.29
CA HIS A 133 21.29 7.17 13.56
C HIS A 133 22.79 7.21 13.30
N ASP A 134 23.47 8.30 13.64
CA ASP A 134 24.92 8.43 13.44
C ASP A 134 25.71 7.87 14.64
N ASP A 135 26.98 7.54 14.41
CA ASP A 135 27.89 6.94 15.40
C ASP A 135 28.18 7.86 16.60
N ASP A 136 27.96 9.17 16.47
CA ASP A 136 28.08 10.13 17.55
C ASP A 136 26.85 10.18 18.49
N GLY A 137 25.86 9.32 18.26
CA GLY A 137 24.62 9.21 19.02
C GLY A 137 23.53 10.20 18.57
N LYS A 138 23.79 11.05 17.61
CA LYS A 138 22.81 11.96 17.04
C LYS A 138 21.86 11.25 16.08
N LYS A 139 20.66 11.77 15.99
CA LYS A 139 19.66 11.31 15.05
C LYS A 139 19.32 12.42 14.06
N TRP A 140 19.20 12.03 12.79
CA TRP A 140 18.99 12.97 11.70
C TRP A 140 17.78 12.54 10.87
N VAL A 141 16.83 13.46 10.72
CA VAL A 141 15.70 13.28 9.82
C VAL A 141 16.08 13.85 8.46
N VAL A 142 15.85 13.06 7.42
CA VAL A 142 15.92 13.50 6.03
C VAL A 142 14.56 13.36 5.38
N ASN A 143 14.18 14.28 4.52
CA ASN A 143 12.98 14.21 3.70
C ASN A 143 13.12 15.07 2.44
N LEU A 144 12.36 14.74 1.40
CA LEU A 144 12.20 15.63 0.25
C LEU A 144 11.56 16.95 0.68
N VAL A 145 12.01 18.09 0.12
CA VAL A 145 11.31 19.37 0.23
C VAL A 145 10.46 19.64 -1.01
N TRP A 146 9.18 19.94 -0.80
CA TRP A 146 8.26 20.30 -1.88
C TRP A 146 8.27 21.81 -2.14
N ASP A 147 8.60 22.23 -3.39
CA ASP A 147 8.60 23.65 -3.82
C ASP A 147 7.47 23.89 -4.82
N HIS A 148 6.40 24.52 -4.37
CA HIS A 148 5.21 24.82 -5.18
C HIS A 148 5.38 26.01 -6.14
N ARG A 149 6.49 26.74 -6.05
CA ARG A 149 6.68 28.00 -6.79
C ARG A 149 6.82 27.74 -8.29
N LYS A 150 6.11 28.55 -9.07
CA LYS A 150 6.21 28.51 -10.53
C LYS A 150 7.65 28.72 -11.00
N ASN A 151 8.10 27.96 -11.99
CA ASN A 151 9.45 27.97 -12.56
C ASN A 151 10.56 27.51 -11.60
N ARG A 152 10.21 26.77 -10.55
CA ARG A 152 11.13 26.03 -9.69
C ARG A 152 10.96 24.54 -9.89
N ASN A 153 11.97 23.78 -9.49
CA ASN A 153 11.82 22.33 -9.39
C ASN A 153 10.97 22.01 -8.16
N SER A 154 9.81 21.38 -8.35
CA SER A 154 8.92 21.03 -7.24
C SER A 154 9.56 20.03 -6.27
N PHE A 155 10.42 19.15 -6.78
CA PHE A 155 11.30 18.30 -5.96
C PHE A 155 12.56 19.13 -5.60
N GLY A 156 12.44 19.98 -4.57
CA GLY A 156 13.37 21.05 -4.25
C GLY A 156 14.70 20.59 -3.64
N GLY A 157 14.86 19.29 -3.42
CA GLY A 157 16.04 18.66 -2.86
C GLY A 157 15.75 17.90 -1.56
N ILE A 158 16.80 17.33 -0.98
CA ILE A 158 16.75 16.54 0.25
C ILE A 158 17.20 17.41 1.42
N LEU A 159 16.29 17.60 2.37
CA LEU A 159 16.58 18.29 3.63
C LEU A 159 17.13 17.31 4.67
N LEU A 160 18.01 17.83 5.51
CA LEU A 160 18.57 17.16 6.67
C LEU A 160 18.42 18.06 7.89
N GLN A 161 17.89 17.54 9.00
CA GLN A 161 17.80 18.27 10.27
C GLN A 161 17.96 17.31 11.45
N GLU A 162 18.62 17.76 12.53
CA GLU A 162 18.83 16.98 13.75
C GLU A 162 17.51 16.77 14.51
N TYR A 163 17.29 15.55 14.99
CA TYR A 163 16.18 15.22 15.89
C TYR A 163 16.67 15.00 17.32
N SER A 164 16.14 15.76 18.26
CA SER A 164 16.37 15.58 19.69
C SER A 164 15.37 14.60 20.28
N SER A 165 15.86 13.44 20.75
CA SER A 165 15.02 12.46 21.46
C SER A 165 14.55 12.96 22.82
N GLU A 166 15.34 13.83 23.49
CA GLU A 166 15.01 14.46 24.77
C GLU A 166 13.86 15.46 24.61
N ASP A 167 14.00 16.39 23.66
CA ASP A 167 13.00 17.43 23.39
C ASP A 167 11.82 16.94 22.55
N LYS A 168 11.93 15.75 21.94
CA LYS A 168 10.95 15.17 21.01
C LYS A 168 10.58 16.10 19.85
N LYS A 169 11.59 16.72 19.22
CA LYS A 169 11.40 17.66 18.10
C LYS A 169 12.67 17.78 17.24
N LEU A 170 12.51 18.34 16.06
CA LEU A 170 13.64 18.77 15.24
C LEU A 170 14.31 20.00 15.85
N ILE A 171 15.64 20.02 15.82
CA ILE A 171 16.47 21.09 16.38
C ILE A 171 17.55 21.53 15.39
N GLY A 172 18.18 22.69 15.66
CA GLY A 172 19.29 23.20 14.86
C GLY A 172 18.89 23.64 13.44
N PRO A 173 19.90 23.92 12.59
CA PRO A 173 19.68 24.39 11.24
C PRO A 173 19.18 23.28 10.30
N ILE A 174 18.47 23.68 9.24
CA ILE A 174 18.04 22.83 8.15
C ILE A 174 19.06 22.93 7.02
N TYR A 175 19.54 21.80 6.53
CA TYR A 175 20.48 21.71 5.42
C TYR A 175 19.79 21.10 4.20
N ASN A 176 19.92 21.70 3.01
CA ASN A 176 19.57 21.03 1.75
C ASN A 176 20.85 20.36 1.23
N ILE A 177 20.97 19.06 1.45
CA ILE A 177 22.20 18.29 1.22
C ILE A 177 22.35 17.74 -0.20
N PHE A 178 21.21 17.63 -0.95
CA PHE A 178 21.23 17.06 -2.29
C PHE A 178 20.05 17.60 -3.12
N LYS A 179 20.28 17.86 -4.40
CA LYS A 179 19.25 18.40 -5.31
C LYS A 179 18.85 17.44 -6.43
N GLY A 180 19.26 16.18 -6.32
CA GLY A 180 18.97 15.15 -7.31
C GLY A 180 19.95 15.09 -8.48
N THR A 181 19.69 14.14 -9.37
CA THR A 181 20.44 13.96 -10.62
C THR A 181 19.66 14.53 -11.82
N LYS A 182 20.14 14.22 -13.03
CA LYS A 182 19.46 14.60 -14.28
C LYS A 182 18.14 13.84 -14.50
N LEU A 183 17.92 12.71 -13.79
CA LEU A 183 16.65 11.99 -13.85
C LEU A 183 15.51 12.80 -13.23
N GLY A 184 15.81 13.59 -12.20
CA GLY A 184 14.84 14.44 -11.52
C GLY A 184 13.81 13.67 -10.70
N LEU A 185 12.83 14.39 -10.12
CA LEU A 185 11.80 13.83 -9.25
C LEU A 185 12.42 13.04 -8.08
N THR A 186 13.39 13.66 -7.42
CA THR A 186 14.22 13.05 -6.36
C THR A 186 13.45 12.96 -5.04
N GLU A 187 13.20 11.75 -4.57
CA GLU A 187 12.40 11.43 -3.37
C GLU A 187 12.97 10.18 -2.65
N GLY A 188 12.30 9.69 -1.62
CA GLY A 188 12.64 8.45 -0.92
C GLY A 188 14.07 8.39 -0.36
N PRO A 189 14.56 9.44 0.35
CA PRO A 189 15.96 9.49 0.77
C PRO A 189 16.23 8.54 1.95
N HIS A 190 17.30 7.74 1.84
CA HIS A 190 17.87 6.98 2.95
C HIS A 190 19.37 7.25 3.06
N ILE A 191 19.87 7.43 4.30
CA ILE A 191 21.30 7.59 4.57
C ILE A 191 21.84 6.31 5.19
N TYR A 192 22.97 5.85 4.65
CA TYR A 192 23.74 4.73 5.18
C TYR A 192 25.19 5.15 5.41
N LYS A 193 25.88 4.55 6.37
CA LYS A 193 27.30 4.79 6.64
C LYS A 193 28.09 3.53 6.39
N GLN A 194 29.08 3.60 5.50
CA GLN A 194 29.90 2.47 5.12
C GLN A 194 31.31 2.95 4.75
N ASN A 195 32.35 2.30 5.29
CA ASN A 195 33.77 2.55 4.95
C ASN A 195 34.17 4.03 5.03
N GLY A 196 33.65 4.77 6.01
CA GLY A 196 33.98 6.20 6.21
C GLY A 196 33.20 7.18 5.32
N TYR A 197 32.28 6.69 4.48
CA TYR A 197 31.39 7.52 3.68
C TYR A 197 29.96 7.46 4.21
N TYR A 198 29.25 8.57 4.01
CA TYR A 198 27.80 8.64 4.06
C TYR A 198 27.26 8.43 2.65
N TYR A 199 26.37 7.46 2.48
CA TYR A 199 25.70 7.18 1.22
C TYR A 199 24.26 7.66 1.32
N LEU A 200 23.88 8.51 0.38
CA LEU A 200 22.50 8.93 0.19
C LEU A 200 21.91 8.14 -0.97
N MET A 201 20.96 7.28 -0.68
CA MET A 201 20.16 6.56 -1.67
C MET A 201 18.85 7.30 -1.86
N THR A 202 18.45 7.51 -3.11
CA THR A 202 17.20 8.20 -3.47
C THR A 202 16.45 7.46 -4.57
N ALA A 203 15.14 7.67 -4.61
CA ALA A 203 14.30 7.34 -5.75
C ALA A 203 14.27 8.52 -6.72
N GLU A 204 14.34 8.26 -8.01
CA GLU A 204 14.28 9.29 -9.05
C GLU A 204 13.47 8.82 -10.27
N GLY A 205 13.15 9.75 -11.18
CA GLY A 205 12.35 9.50 -12.37
C GLY A 205 10.85 9.41 -12.14
N GLY A 206 10.40 9.57 -10.89
CA GLY A 206 9.01 9.40 -10.46
C GLY A 206 8.58 7.94 -10.39
N THR A 207 7.47 7.66 -9.71
CA THR A 207 7.02 6.31 -9.32
C THR A 207 6.37 5.48 -10.45
N ARG A 208 6.60 5.85 -11.71
CA ARG A 208 6.06 5.16 -12.91
C ARG A 208 7.17 4.34 -13.61
N TYR A 209 7.06 4.17 -14.92
CA TYR A 209 7.96 3.33 -15.72
C TYR A 209 9.40 3.85 -15.82
N GLU A 210 9.63 5.13 -15.53
CA GLU A 210 10.96 5.76 -15.49
C GLU A 210 11.63 5.68 -14.11
N HIS A 211 10.99 5.06 -13.15
CA HIS A 211 11.47 4.95 -11.76
C HIS A 211 12.86 4.29 -11.68
N ALA A 212 13.68 4.82 -10.77
CA ALA A 212 15.06 4.37 -10.60
C ALA A 212 15.54 4.54 -9.17
N VAL A 213 16.57 3.80 -8.79
CA VAL A 213 17.35 4.01 -7.56
C VAL A 213 18.67 4.64 -7.93
N THR A 214 18.98 5.79 -7.33
CA THR A 214 20.27 6.48 -7.46
C THR A 214 20.99 6.54 -6.13
N VAL A 215 22.32 6.63 -6.19
CA VAL A 215 23.18 6.72 -5.01
C VAL A 215 24.18 7.86 -5.18
N ALA A 216 24.40 8.60 -4.10
CA ALA A 216 25.47 9.57 -3.99
C ALA A 216 26.22 9.33 -2.66
N ARG A 217 27.49 9.72 -2.57
CA ARG A 217 28.29 9.56 -1.35
C ARG A 217 29.06 10.83 -0.97
N SER A 218 29.36 10.94 0.31
CA SER A 218 30.17 12.04 0.85
C SER A 218 30.95 11.56 2.08
N ILE A 219 32.11 12.16 2.35
CA ILE A 219 32.86 11.97 3.61
C ILE A 219 32.22 12.77 4.77
N SER A 220 31.32 13.67 4.47
CA SER A 220 30.59 14.50 5.44
C SER A 220 29.09 14.26 5.29
N LEU A 221 28.38 14.13 6.41
CA LEU A 221 26.92 14.02 6.42
C LEU A 221 26.23 15.20 5.71
N PHE A 222 26.86 16.37 5.74
CA PHE A 222 26.35 17.60 5.16
C PHE A 222 26.72 17.81 3.69
N GLY A 223 27.43 16.85 3.10
CA GLY A 223 27.93 16.93 1.73
C GLY A 223 29.25 17.70 1.58
N PRO A 224 29.65 18.05 0.34
CA PRO A 224 28.91 17.77 -0.89
C PRO A 224 28.87 16.26 -1.24
N TYR A 225 27.73 15.81 -1.78
CA TYR A 225 27.55 14.43 -2.22
C TYR A 225 27.98 14.25 -3.67
N GLU A 226 28.90 13.32 -3.92
CA GLU A 226 29.33 12.87 -5.23
C GLU A 226 28.31 11.85 -5.76
N VAL A 227 27.70 12.12 -6.92
CA VAL A 227 26.78 11.20 -7.57
C VAL A 227 27.53 10.02 -8.16
N ASP A 228 26.96 8.83 -8.07
CA ASP A 228 27.50 7.62 -8.70
C ASP A 228 27.71 7.84 -10.21
N PRO A 229 28.94 7.63 -10.72
CA PRO A 229 29.27 7.93 -12.10
C PRO A 229 28.54 7.05 -13.14
N ILE A 230 28.05 5.86 -12.76
CA ILE A 230 27.30 5.00 -13.69
C ILE A 230 25.83 5.37 -13.81
N GLY A 231 25.32 6.28 -12.96
CA GLY A 231 23.90 6.67 -12.90
C GLY A 231 23.08 5.73 -12.01
N PRO A 232 21.85 5.39 -12.37
CA PRO A 232 21.00 4.55 -11.52
C PRO A 232 21.59 3.15 -11.34
N ILE A 233 21.51 2.66 -10.10
CA ILE A 233 21.97 1.31 -9.74
C ILE A 233 20.88 0.25 -9.91
N LEU A 234 19.62 0.67 -9.98
CA LEU A 234 18.46 -0.17 -10.25
C LEU A 234 17.40 0.63 -11.02
N THR A 235 16.95 0.08 -12.14
CA THR A 235 15.82 0.60 -12.90
C THR A 235 15.32 -0.41 -13.93
N SER A 236 14.03 -0.35 -14.28
CA SER A 236 13.43 -1.05 -15.42
C SER A 236 13.12 -0.11 -16.59
N ALA A 237 13.46 1.18 -16.46
CA ALA A 237 13.15 2.20 -17.48
C ALA A 237 13.72 1.82 -18.86
N GLY A 238 12.88 1.99 -19.89
CA GLY A 238 13.24 1.68 -21.28
C GLY A 238 13.33 0.18 -21.61
N ARG A 239 12.90 -0.71 -20.72
CA ARG A 239 12.95 -2.18 -20.86
C ARG A 239 11.59 -2.83 -20.65
N PRO A 240 10.62 -2.64 -21.57
CA PRO A 240 9.24 -3.12 -21.44
C PRO A 240 9.12 -4.66 -21.45
N GLU A 241 10.15 -5.37 -21.86
CA GLU A 241 10.23 -6.84 -21.83
C GLU A 241 10.39 -7.41 -20.41
N LEU A 242 10.90 -6.64 -19.46
CA LEU A 242 11.06 -7.07 -18.08
C LEU A 242 9.70 -7.32 -17.43
N LYS A 243 9.62 -8.37 -16.61
CA LYS A 243 8.41 -8.69 -15.84
C LYS A 243 8.18 -7.74 -14.67
N LEU A 244 9.28 -7.24 -14.07
CA LEU A 244 9.27 -6.29 -12.97
C LEU A 244 9.52 -4.90 -13.54
N GLN A 245 8.53 -4.05 -13.47
CA GLN A 245 8.53 -2.68 -13.96
C GLN A 245 8.53 -1.68 -12.80
N LYS A 246 8.68 -0.40 -13.06
CA LYS A 246 8.61 0.68 -12.05
C LYS A 246 9.62 0.51 -10.91
N ALA A 247 10.77 -0.13 -11.15
CA ALA A 247 11.76 -0.47 -10.13
C ALA A 247 12.46 0.77 -9.57
N GLY A 248 12.24 1.07 -8.30
CA GLY A 248 12.80 2.23 -7.59
C GLY A 248 12.48 2.20 -6.11
N HIS A 249 12.69 3.31 -5.38
CA HIS A 249 12.40 3.48 -3.97
C HIS A 249 12.89 2.31 -3.12
N ALA A 250 14.18 2.27 -2.83
CA ALA A 250 14.84 1.11 -2.25
C ALA A 250 15.36 1.36 -0.83
N SER A 251 15.56 0.27 -0.11
CA SER A 251 16.21 0.21 1.20
C SER A 251 17.11 -1.01 1.28
N ILE A 252 18.23 -0.94 2.00
CA ILE A 252 19.22 -2.02 2.07
C ILE A 252 19.36 -2.60 3.47
N VAL A 253 19.76 -3.88 3.52
CA VAL A 253 20.01 -4.58 4.77
C VAL A 253 21.18 -5.56 4.63
N HIS A 254 22.03 -5.64 5.66
CA HIS A 254 23.02 -6.69 5.79
C HIS A 254 22.45 -7.89 6.56
N THR A 255 22.73 -9.09 6.07
CA THR A 255 22.45 -10.33 6.82
C THR A 255 23.45 -10.48 7.97
N GLN A 256 23.20 -11.46 8.86
CA GLN A 256 24.14 -11.80 9.93
C GLN A 256 25.49 -12.31 9.40
N ASP A 257 25.53 -12.84 8.17
CA ASP A 257 26.73 -13.30 7.47
C ASP A 257 27.33 -12.23 6.55
N ASN A 258 26.86 -10.97 6.73
CA ASN A 258 27.32 -9.79 6.00
C ASN A 258 27.02 -9.80 4.48
N GLU A 259 26.10 -10.63 4.01
CA GLU A 259 25.56 -10.51 2.66
C GLU A 259 24.65 -9.27 2.60
N LEU A 260 24.64 -8.58 1.48
CA LEU A 260 23.86 -7.35 1.30
C LEU A 260 22.66 -7.60 0.38
N TYR A 261 21.50 -7.17 0.82
CA TYR A 261 20.27 -7.21 0.04
C TYR A 261 19.60 -5.83 -0.02
N MET A 262 18.94 -5.57 -1.14
CA MET A 262 18.16 -4.36 -1.43
C MET A 262 16.73 -4.73 -1.69
N VAL A 263 15.78 -4.24 -0.88
CA VAL A 263 14.37 -4.26 -1.21
C VAL A 263 14.02 -3.01 -2.00
N HIS A 264 13.05 -3.13 -2.90
CA HIS A 264 12.64 -2.02 -3.74
C HIS A 264 11.19 -2.14 -4.20
N LEU A 265 10.58 -1.01 -4.52
CA LEU A 265 9.27 -0.96 -5.15
C LEU A 265 9.36 -1.54 -6.56
N THR A 266 8.33 -2.25 -6.99
CA THR A 266 8.16 -2.76 -8.36
C THR A 266 6.67 -2.85 -8.71
N GLY A 267 6.37 -3.06 -9.98
CA GLY A 267 5.02 -3.38 -10.47
C GLY A 267 5.07 -4.46 -11.54
N ARG A 268 4.01 -5.27 -11.63
CA ARG A 268 3.86 -6.30 -12.66
C ARG A 268 2.69 -5.95 -13.57
N PRO A 269 2.93 -5.34 -14.74
CA PRO A 269 1.86 -4.92 -15.61
C PRO A 269 1.16 -6.09 -16.30
N LEU A 270 -0.15 -6.00 -16.41
CA LEU A 270 -0.97 -6.80 -17.32
C LEU A 270 -0.66 -6.46 -18.77
N LYS A 271 -0.76 -7.41 -19.68
CA LYS A 271 -0.54 -7.20 -21.11
C LYS A 271 -1.83 -7.54 -21.88
N PRO A 272 -2.26 -6.71 -22.82
CA PRO A 272 -1.54 -5.60 -23.46
C PRO A 272 -1.70 -4.23 -22.78
N SER A 273 -2.60 -4.06 -21.80
CA SER A 273 -2.94 -2.75 -21.21
C SER A 273 -1.75 -2.03 -20.56
N MET A 274 -0.77 -2.77 -20.07
CA MET A 274 0.33 -2.27 -19.25
C MET A 274 -0.14 -1.69 -17.90
N ASN A 275 -1.32 -2.02 -17.46
CA ASN A 275 -1.87 -1.61 -16.17
C ASN A 275 -1.44 -2.56 -15.05
N CYS A 276 -1.07 -2.01 -13.89
CA CYS A 276 -0.66 -2.78 -12.71
C CYS A 276 -1.82 -2.85 -11.70
N ASN A 277 -2.79 -3.77 -11.90
CA ASN A 277 -3.93 -3.91 -10.99
C ASN A 277 -3.53 -4.40 -9.59
N LEU A 278 -2.43 -5.13 -9.45
CA LEU A 278 -1.87 -5.49 -8.15
C LEU A 278 -1.23 -4.28 -7.42
N GLY A 279 -1.13 -3.14 -8.09
CA GLY A 279 -0.50 -1.95 -7.56
C GLY A 279 1.02 -2.05 -7.57
N ARG A 280 1.64 -1.32 -6.63
CA ARG A 280 3.08 -1.31 -6.43
C ARG A 280 3.43 -2.32 -5.34
N GLU A 281 4.30 -3.26 -5.69
CA GLU A 281 4.70 -4.43 -4.91
C GLU A 281 6.13 -4.24 -4.37
N THR A 282 6.58 -5.11 -3.48
CA THR A 282 7.97 -5.12 -2.99
C THR A 282 8.74 -6.32 -3.54
N ALA A 283 9.89 -6.05 -4.16
CA ALA A 283 10.86 -7.04 -4.60
C ALA A 283 12.20 -6.89 -3.86
N ILE A 284 13.08 -7.89 -3.99
CA ILE A 284 14.39 -7.90 -3.37
C ILE A 284 15.47 -8.25 -4.41
N GLN A 285 16.64 -7.64 -4.29
CA GLN A 285 17.82 -7.94 -5.11
C GLN A 285 19.03 -8.20 -4.20
N LYS A 286 19.91 -9.10 -4.61
CA LYS A 286 21.21 -9.24 -3.97
C LYS A 286 22.10 -8.08 -4.41
N ALA A 287 22.78 -7.44 -3.47
CA ALA A 287 23.62 -6.28 -3.71
C ALA A 287 25.04 -6.51 -3.16
N MET A 288 25.96 -5.63 -3.49
CA MET A 288 27.34 -5.68 -3.00
C MET A 288 27.97 -4.28 -2.99
N TRP A 289 28.92 -4.08 -2.11
CA TRP A 289 29.86 -2.97 -2.18
C TRP A 289 31.04 -3.38 -3.06
N THR A 290 31.35 -2.56 -4.06
CA THR A 290 32.50 -2.77 -4.94
C THR A 290 33.82 -2.31 -4.29
N GLU A 291 34.96 -2.68 -4.86
CA GLU A 291 36.29 -2.29 -4.34
C GLU A 291 36.49 -0.76 -4.33
N ASP A 292 35.88 -0.04 -5.30
CA ASP A 292 35.90 1.43 -5.37
C ASP A 292 34.84 2.08 -4.48
N GLY A 293 34.13 1.28 -3.68
CA GLY A 293 33.21 1.71 -2.63
C GLY A 293 31.82 2.11 -3.12
N TRP A 294 31.38 1.70 -4.31
CA TRP A 294 30.02 1.95 -4.78
C TRP A 294 29.09 0.76 -4.52
N LEU A 295 27.81 1.06 -4.35
CA LEU A 295 26.75 0.06 -4.24
C LEU A 295 26.35 -0.44 -5.63
N ARG A 296 26.25 -1.76 -5.82
CA ARG A 296 25.83 -2.39 -7.09
C ARG A 296 24.92 -3.58 -6.82
N LEU A 297 24.13 -3.97 -7.83
CA LEU A 297 23.53 -5.29 -7.84
C LEU A 297 24.63 -6.34 -8.00
N ALA A 298 24.49 -7.47 -7.33
CA ALA A 298 25.51 -8.53 -7.32
C ALA A 298 25.71 -9.21 -8.68
N ASP A 299 24.73 -9.13 -9.59
CA ASP A 299 24.83 -9.63 -10.97
C ASP A 299 25.55 -8.66 -11.92
N GLY A 300 25.93 -7.48 -11.44
CA GLY A 300 26.63 -6.45 -12.21
C GLY A 300 25.70 -5.63 -13.15
N GLY A 301 24.41 -5.95 -13.19
CA GLY A 301 23.40 -5.22 -13.97
C GLY A 301 22.74 -4.08 -13.18
N ILE A 302 21.70 -3.51 -13.79
CA ILE A 302 20.82 -2.49 -13.15
C ILE A 302 19.33 -2.88 -13.26
N SER A 303 19.04 -4.07 -13.79
CA SER A 303 17.66 -4.54 -13.99
C SER A 303 17.20 -5.40 -12.82
N PRO A 304 15.95 -5.22 -12.36
CA PRO A 304 15.40 -6.10 -11.33
C PRO A 304 15.26 -7.54 -11.85
N GLN A 305 15.72 -8.51 -11.06
CA GLN A 305 15.63 -9.93 -11.35
C GLN A 305 14.38 -10.55 -10.71
N THR A 306 13.71 -11.44 -11.45
CA THR A 306 12.54 -12.20 -10.94
C THR A 306 12.93 -13.35 -10.02
N MET A 307 14.17 -13.84 -10.14
CA MET A 307 14.74 -14.88 -9.30
C MET A 307 16.10 -14.41 -8.79
N VAL A 308 16.27 -14.40 -7.48
CA VAL A 308 17.45 -13.87 -6.80
C VAL A 308 18.04 -14.97 -5.91
N GLU A 309 19.36 -15.05 -5.84
CA GLU A 309 20.04 -15.97 -4.93
C GLU A 309 19.66 -15.64 -3.47
N ALA A 310 19.15 -16.64 -2.75
CA ALA A 310 18.82 -16.50 -1.34
C ALA A 310 20.09 -16.49 -0.47
N PRO A 311 20.07 -15.82 0.69
CA PRO A 311 21.16 -15.87 1.64
C PRO A 311 21.37 -17.28 2.19
N LEU A 312 22.57 -17.54 2.69
CA LEU A 312 22.90 -18.80 3.35
C LEU A 312 22.31 -18.89 4.77
N LEU A 313 20.99 -18.67 4.88
CA LEU A 313 20.24 -18.74 6.12
C LEU A 313 19.37 -20.00 6.15
N PRO A 314 19.07 -20.53 7.36
CA PRO A 314 18.07 -21.58 7.51
C PRO A 314 16.71 -21.12 6.99
N GLU A 315 16.02 -21.93 6.20
CA GLU A 315 14.65 -21.65 5.75
C GLU A 315 13.72 -21.57 6.97
N TYR A 316 12.84 -20.55 6.94
CA TYR A 316 11.87 -20.29 7.99
C TYR A 316 10.47 -20.06 7.37
N PRO A 317 9.80 -21.14 6.90
CA PRO A 317 8.45 -21.02 6.33
C PRO A 317 7.43 -20.71 7.43
N PHE A 318 6.40 -19.96 7.08
CA PHE A 318 5.24 -19.72 7.93
C PHE A 318 4.12 -20.71 7.62
N GLU A 319 3.23 -20.91 8.57
CA GLU A 319 1.99 -21.67 8.34
C GLU A 319 1.14 -20.99 7.27
N VAL A 320 0.53 -21.80 6.41
CA VAL A 320 -0.39 -21.32 5.38
C VAL A 320 -1.68 -20.88 6.06
N GLU A 321 -2.11 -19.66 5.79
CA GLU A 321 -3.37 -19.14 6.32
C GLU A 321 -4.58 -19.72 5.54
N PRO A 322 -5.73 -19.91 6.22
CA PRO A 322 -6.95 -20.36 5.55
C PRO A 322 -7.42 -19.37 4.47
N ASP A 323 -7.91 -19.88 3.35
CA ASP A 323 -8.53 -19.08 2.30
C ASP A 323 -9.82 -18.39 2.73
N THR A 324 -10.49 -18.92 3.77
CA THR A 324 -11.81 -18.49 4.23
C THR A 324 -11.74 -18.02 5.69
N ASP A 325 -12.26 -16.84 5.92
CA ASP A 325 -12.55 -16.30 7.25
C ASP A 325 -14.06 -16.48 7.54
N HIS A 326 -14.39 -17.22 8.59
CA HIS A 326 -15.76 -17.48 9.03
C HIS A 326 -16.25 -16.49 10.10
N PHE A 327 -15.46 -15.48 10.41
CA PHE A 327 -15.78 -14.46 11.42
C PHE A 327 -16.19 -15.03 12.80
N ASP A 328 -15.67 -16.23 13.12
CA ASP A 328 -15.92 -16.92 14.40
C ASP A 328 -15.16 -16.30 15.57
N GLY A 329 -14.12 -15.53 15.30
CA GLY A 329 -13.29 -14.82 16.28
C GLY A 329 -13.87 -13.46 16.69
N GLU A 330 -13.32 -12.90 17.77
CA GLU A 330 -13.63 -11.51 18.18
C GLU A 330 -12.84 -10.50 17.35
N ASP A 331 -11.65 -10.89 16.86
CA ASP A 331 -10.76 -10.04 16.08
C ASP A 331 -10.96 -10.29 14.58
N ILE A 332 -10.92 -9.24 13.80
CA ILE A 332 -10.94 -9.29 12.35
C ILE A 332 -9.53 -9.63 11.86
N ASN A 333 -9.44 -10.53 10.88
CA ASN A 333 -8.17 -10.97 10.30
C ASN A 333 -7.30 -9.78 9.84
N ILE A 334 -6.01 -9.85 10.14
CA ILE A 334 -5.02 -8.78 9.92
C ILE A 334 -4.90 -8.33 8.45
N HIS A 335 -5.32 -9.15 7.48
CA HIS A 335 -5.30 -8.80 6.07
C HIS A 335 -6.44 -7.88 5.63
N PHE A 336 -7.48 -7.73 6.46
CA PHE A 336 -8.56 -6.80 6.15
C PHE A 336 -8.21 -5.37 6.54
N ASN A 337 -8.68 -4.46 5.72
CA ASN A 337 -8.49 -3.03 5.88
C ASN A 337 -9.81 -2.27 5.70
N SER A 338 -9.94 -1.16 6.40
CA SER A 338 -10.99 -0.17 6.22
C SER A 338 -10.45 1.10 5.56
N LEU A 339 -11.33 2.03 5.19
CA LEU A 339 -10.93 3.31 4.63
C LEU A 339 -10.91 4.40 5.70
N ARG A 340 -9.75 5.09 5.86
CA ARG A 340 -9.55 6.35 6.59
C ARG A 340 -9.79 6.34 8.10
N GLU A 341 -10.44 5.34 8.66
CA GLU A 341 -10.74 5.28 10.10
C GLU A 341 -10.57 3.87 10.67
N PRO A 342 -10.30 3.75 11.98
CA PRO A 342 -10.22 2.46 12.65
C PRO A 342 -11.54 1.69 12.60
N LEU A 343 -11.43 0.36 12.69
CA LEU A 343 -12.58 -0.50 12.95
C LEU A 343 -13.19 -0.11 14.30
N SER A 344 -14.52 0.03 14.33
CA SER A 344 -15.27 0.41 15.52
C SER A 344 -16.59 -0.36 15.57
N GLU A 345 -16.96 -0.86 16.75
CA GLU A 345 -18.22 -1.56 16.97
C GLU A 345 -19.46 -0.71 16.62
N GLU A 346 -19.30 0.60 16.42
CA GLU A 346 -20.36 1.47 15.92
C GLU A 346 -20.80 1.11 14.50
N TRP A 347 -19.93 0.52 13.67
CA TRP A 347 -20.23 0.24 12.29
C TRP A 347 -19.82 -1.16 11.79
N ILE A 348 -18.93 -1.85 12.51
CA ILE A 348 -18.46 -3.19 12.18
C ILE A 348 -18.29 -4.02 13.46
N THR A 349 -18.83 -5.23 13.48
CA THR A 349 -18.70 -6.12 14.64
C THR A 349 -18.88 -7.59 14.27
N THR A 350 -18.13 -8.47 14.93
CA THR A 350 -18.31 -9.94 14.92
C THR A 350 -19.03 -10.43 16.17
N LYS A 351 -19.31 -9.53 17.14
CA LYS A 351 -19.82 -9.89 18.47
C LYS A 351 -21.35 -9.89 18.58
N GLU A 352 -22.04 -9.02 17.84
CA GLU A 352 -23.50 -8.91 17.91
C GLU A 352 -24.22 -10.14 17.36
N ARG A 353 -23.61 -10.82 16.36
CA ARG A 353 -24.09 -12.07 15.80
C ARG A 353 -22.90 -13.01 15.59
N LYS A 354 -22.77 -14.01 16.44
CA LYS A 354 -21.66 -14.96 16.40
C LYS A 354 -21.61 -15.68 15.04
N GLY A 355 -20.42 -15.79 14.47
CA GLY A 355 -20.17 -16.40 13.16
C GLY A 355 -20.58 -15.49 11.98
N PHE A 356 -20.78 -14.21 12.21
CA PHE A 356 -21.09 -13.24 11.16
C PHE A 356 -20.32 -11.93 11.36
N LEU A 357 -19.86 -11.38 10.27
CA LEU A 357 -19.43 -10.00 10.21
C LEU A 357 -20.64 -9.11 9.94
N ARG A 358 -20.98 -8.25 10.88
CA ARG A 358 -22.05 -7.26 10.73
C ARG A 358 -21.48 -5.92 10.33
N LEU A 359 -21.92 -5.37 9.19
CA LEU A 359 -21.67 -3.99 8.76
C LEU A 359 -22.95 -3.17 8.87
N ARG A 360 -22.87 -1.97 9.48
CA ARG A 360 -23.97 -1.00 9.43
C ARG A 360 -23.78 -0.09 8.25
N GLY A 361 -24.79 0.08 7.43
CA GLY A 361 -24.79 0.98 6.29
C GLY A 361 -24.51 2.42 6.73
N ARG A 362 -23.57 3.07 6.05
CA ARG A 362 -23.20 4.47 6.25
C ARG A 362 -23.12 5.20 4.90
N GLU A 363 -22.18 6.11 4.75
CA GLU A 363 -21.99 6.94 3.55
C GLU A 363 -21.62 6.11 2.31
N SER A 364 -21.88 6.68 1.14
CA SER A 364 -21.58 6.05 -0.15
C SER A 364 -20.08 5.95 -0.44
N PHE A 365 -19.74 5.21 -1.49
CA PHE A 365 -18.35 5.15 -1.98
C PHE A 365 -17.77 6.48 -2.45
N SER A 366 -18.60 7.46 -2.78
CA SER A 366 -18.13 8.81 -3.14
C SER A 366 -17.65 9.63 -1.95
N SER A 367 -17.90 9.19 -0.73
CA SER A 367 -17.45 9.87 0.49
C SER A 367 -15.99 9.60 0.79
N SER A 368 -15.28 10.60 1.29
CA SER A 368 -13.96 10.48 1.90
C SER A 368 -13.98 10.45 3.43
N HIS A 369 -15.15 10.21 4.04
CA HIS A 369 -15.33 10.32 5.49
C HIS A 369 -15.62 8.96 6.14
N ARG A 370 -16.84 8.41 6.02
CA ARG A 370 -17.33 7.29 6.83
C ARG A 370 -17.98 6.21 5.98
N GLN A 371 -17.19 5.51 5.21
CA GLN A 371 -17.62 4.37 4.41
C GLN A 371 -17.62 3.11 5.28
N SER A 372 -18.59 2.21 5.10
CA SER A 372 -18.57 0.87 5.70
C SER A 372 -18.08 -0.12 4.66
N LEU A 373 -16.76 -0.23 4.55
CA LEU A 373 -16.03 -1.12 3.66
C LEU A 373 -14.98 -1.90 4.45
N LEU A 374 -14.98 -3.21 4.29
CA LEU A 374 -13.93 -4.10 4.77
C LEU A 374 -13.38 -4.89 3.60
N ALA A 375 -12.13 -4.68 3.24
CA ALA A 375 -11.53 -5.29 2.06
C ALA A 375 -10.08 -5.71 2.29
N ARG A 376 -9.59 -6.60 1.44
CA ARG A 376 -8.19 -7.02 1.44
C ARG A 376 -7.56 -6.81 0.07
N ARG A 377 -6.24 -6.71 0.05
CA ARG A 377 -5.44 -6.54 -1.17
C ARG A 377 -5.59 -7.74 -2.09
N GLN A 378 -5.70 -7.47 -3.39
CA GLN A 378 -5.45 -8.50 -4.38
C GLN A 378 -3.95 -8.76 -4.49
N GLN A 379 -3.52 -10.01 -4.34
CA GLN A 379 -2.10 -10.40 -4.31
C GLN A 379 -1.69 -11.32 -5.46
N ALA A 380 -2.66 -11.87 -6.20
CA ALA A 380 -2.45 -12.68 -7.39
C ALA A 380 -3.30 -12.18 -8.57
N PHE A 381 -2.84 -12.44 -9.80
CA PHE A 381 -3.59 -12.06 -11.00
C PHE A 381 -4.89 -12.83 -11.19
N SER A 382 -4.96 -14.04 -10.63
CA SER A 382 -6.16 -14.86 -10.68
C SER A 382 -6.61 -15.19 -9.28
N ILE A 383 -7.83 -14.76 -8.93
CA ILE A 383 -8.42 -14.97 -7.60
C ILE A 383 -9.91 -15.31 -7.71
N THR A 384 -10.42 -15.94 -6.67
CA THR A 384 -11.85 -16.02 -6.36
C THR A 384 -12.10 -15.35 -5.02
N ALA A 385 -13.08 -14.45 -4.97
CA ALA A 385 -13.63 -13.92 -3.73
C ALA A 385 -15.11 -14.29 -3.63
N GLU A 386 -15.53 -14.78 -2.46
CA GLU A 386 -16.88 -15.28 -2.23
C GLU A 386 -17.36 -14.94 -0.82
N THR A 387 -18.65 -14.65 -0.69
CA THR A 387 -19.31 -14.39 0.60
C THR A 387 -20.76 -14.82 0.55
N LEU A 388 -21.33 -15.11 1.73
CA LEU A 388 -22.77 -15.22 1.93
C LEU A 388 -23.26 -13.96 2.63
N LEU A 389 -24.33 -13.36 2.11
CA LEU A 389 -24.91 -12.13 2.60
C LEU A 389 -26.38 -12.32 2.99
N GLU A 390 -26.72 -11.93 4.23
CA GLU A 390 -28.08 -11.70 4.70
C GLU A 390 -28.31 -10.21 4.81
N PHE A 391 -29.27 -9.67 4.04
CA PHE A 391 -29.57 -8.24 3.97
C PHE A 391 -31.01 -8.00 3.55
N GLU A 392 -31.72 -7.12 4.25
CA GLU A 392 -33.13 -6.81 4.03
C GLU A 392 -33.35 -5.32 3.78
N PRO A 393 -32.95 -4.80 2.60
CA PRO A 393 -33.16 -3.41 2.24
C PRO A 393 -34.65 -3.09 2.07
N LYS A 394 -35.05 -1.87 2.39
CA LYS A 394 -36.43 -1.37 2.26
C LYS A 394 -36.55 -0.27 1.20
N THR A 395 -35.44 0.28 0.76
CA THR A 395 -35.38 1.34 -0.26
C THR A 395 -34.14 1.16 -1.12
N HIS A 396 -34.14 1.75 -2.30
CA HIS A 396 -32.98 1.80 -3.21
C HIS A 396 -31.75 2.53 -2.61
N GLN A 397 -31.91 3.29 -1.51
CA GLN A 397 -30.82 3.97 -0.82
C GLN A 397 -29.99 3.05 0.08
N GLN A 398 -30.43 1.80 0.26
CA GLN A 398 -29.79 0.79 1.09
C GLN A 398 -29.18 -0.29 0.21
N MET A 399 -27.88 -0.48 0.32
CA MET A 399 -27.12 -1.40 -0.50
C MET A 399 -26.05 -2.13 0.32
N ALA A 400 -25.87 -3.42 0.05
CA ALA A 400 -24.76 -4.20 0.61
C ALA A 400 -24.30 -5.27 -0.40
N GLY A 401 -23.02 -5.63 -0.38
CA GLY A 401 -22.52 -6.65 -1.28
C GLY A 401 -21.02 -6.75 -1.39
N LEU A 402 -20.57 -7.25 -2.54
CA LEU A 402 -19.18 -7.56 -2.88
C LEU A 402 -18.62 -6.49 -3.83
N VAL A 403 -17.50 -5.88 -3.48
CA VAL A 403 -16.89 -4.79 -4.26
C VAL A 403 -15.46 -5.12 -4.68
N TYR A 404 -15.13 -4.85 -5.93
CA TYR A 404 -13.78 -4.78 -6.45
C TYR A 404 -13.41 -3.31 -6.61
N TYR A 405 -12.48 -2.84 -5.80
CA TYR A 405 -12.32 -1.43 -5.44
C TYR A 405 -10.88 -0.96 -5.63
N TYR A 406 -10.74 0.22 -6.22
CA TYR A 406 -9.48 0.96 -6.23
C TYR A 406 -9.56 2.22 -5.35
N ASN A 407 -10.53 3.10 -5.63
CA ASN A 407 -10.79 4.33 -4.89
C ASN A 407 -12.25 4.77 -5.01
N SER A 408 -12.61 5.94 -4.46
CA SER A 408 -13.97 6.47 -4.47
C SER A 408 -14.57 6.72 -5.86
N LYS A 409 -13.75 6.74 -6.92
CA LYS A 409 -14.13 7.03 -8.30
C LYS A 409 -13.97 5.83 -9.25
N ASN A 410 -13.32 4.75 -8.80
CA ASN A 410 -12.99 3.61 -9.66
C ASN A 410 -13.25 2.29 -8.91
N TYR A 411 -14.38 1.64 -9.24
CA TYR A 411 -14.78 0.37 -8.63
C TYR A 411 -15.86 -0.34 -9.45
N TYR A 412 -16.02 -1.64 -9.19
CA TYR A 412 -17.15 -2.48 -9.63
C TYR A 412 -17.83 -3.06 -8.40
N TYR A 413 -19.15 -2.97 -8.31
CA TYR A 413 -19.91 -3.34 -7.13
C TYR A 413 -21.11 -4.21 -7.49
N LEU A 414 -21.08 -5.48 -7.06
CA LEU A 414 -22.23 -6.38 -7.05
C LEU A 414 -22.97 -6.21 -5.72
N PHE A 415 -24.21 -5.78 -5.77
CA PHE A 415 -24.96 -5.41 -4.57
C PHE A 415 -26.38 -5.96 -4.53
N ILE A 416 -26.89 -6.11 -3.31
CA ILE A 416 -28.31 -6.25 -3.01
C ILE A 416 -28.87 -4.88 -2.64
N SER A 417 -30.05 -4.54 -3.19
CA SER A 417 -30.83 -3.34 -2.88
C SER A 417 -32.32 -3.63 -2.97
N HIS A 418 -33.15 -2.61 -3.01
CA HIS A 418 -34.60 -2.70 -3.15
C HIS A 418 -35.08 -1.83 -4.31
N ASP A 419 -35.88 -2.43 -5.17
CA ASP A 419 -36.59 -1.77 -6.27
C ASP A 419 -38.08 -1.74 -5.98
N GLU A 420 -38.77 -0.66 -6.35
CA GLU A 420 -40.19 -0.46 -6.07
C GLU A 420 -41.10 -1.47 -6.81
N GLU A 421 -40.66 -2.00 -7.97
CA GLU A 421 -41.43 -2.95 -8.78
C GLU A 421 -41.08 -4.41 -8.48
N HIS A 422 -39.79 -4.69 -8.15
CA HIS A 422 -39.24 -6.01 -8.04
C HIS A 422 -38.90 -6.45 -6.60
N GLY A 423 -39.05 -5.55 -5.61
CA GLY A 423 -38.68 -5.82 -4.23
C GLY A 423 -37.17 -5.93 -4.04
N LYS A 424 -36.72 -6.87 -3.21
CA LYS A 424 -35.31 -7.14 -2.99
C LYS A 424 -34.65 -7.66 -4.27
N CYS A 425 -33.58 -7.01 -4.72
CA CYS A 425 -32.97 -7.28 -6.02
C CYS A 425 -31.45 -7.18 -6.00
N LEU A 426 -30.82 -7.83 -6.98
CA LEU A 426 -29.39 -7.71 -7.29
C LEU A 426 -29.18 -6.70 -8.41
N GLY A 427 -28.13 -5.90 -8.27
CA GLY A 427 -27.61 -4.99 -9.27
C GLY A 427 -26.10 -5.04 -9.38
N ILE A 428 -25.55 -4.54 -10.49
CA ILE A 428 -24.13 -4.27 -10.65
C ILE A 428 -23.98 -2.81 -11.07
N MET A 429 -23.14 -2.07 -10.35
CA MET A 429 -22.72 -0.74 -10.77
C MET A 429 -21.21 -0.69 -11.03
N SER A 430 -20.81 0.22 -11.90
CA SER A 430 -19.43 0.63 -12.07
C SER A 430 -19.28 2.13 -11.83
N SER A 431 -18.11 2.51 -11.35
CA SER A 431 -17.62 3.87 -11.41
C SER A 431 -16.27 3.85 -12.11
N ASP A 432 -16.11 4.67 -13.15
CA ASP A 432 -14.89 4.81 -13.94
C ASP A 432 -14.57 6.30 -14.06
N HIS A 433 -13.52 6.77 -13.40
CA HIS A 433 -13.21 8.21 -13.20
C HIS A 433 -14.39 9.01 -12.63
N GLY A 434 -15.18 8.38 -11.75
CA GLY A 434 -16.39 8.96 -11.18
C GLY A 434 -17.62 8.97 -12.11
N LYS A 435 -17.49 8.40 -13.31
CA LYS A 435 -18.64 8.18 -14.18
C LYS A 435 -19.36 6.91 -13.72
N TYR A 436 -20.54 7.12 -13.18
CA TYR A 436 -21.43 6.05 -12.74
C TYR A 436 -22.15 5.38 -13.91
N ASP A 437 -22.31 4.04 -13.83
CA ASP A 437 -23.13 3.25 -14.75
C ASP A 437 -23.75 2.03 -14.06
N GLU A 438 -24.98 1.69 -14.41
CA GLU A 438 -25.65 0.45 -14.01
C GLU A 438 -25.53 -0.57 -15.15
N LEU A 439 -24.93 -1.72 -14.84
CA LEU A 439 -24.48 -2.67 -15.86
C LEU A 439 -25.51 -3.75 -16.24
N LEU A 440 -26.67 -3.73 -15.60
CA LEU A 440 -27.79 -4.64 -15.89
C LEU A 440 -28.91 -3.86 -16.58
N GLU A 441 -29.45 -4.38 -17.68
CA GLU A 441 -30.65 -3.82 -18.30
C GLU A 441 -31.87 -3.84 -17.35
N LYS A 442 -31.92 -4.88 -16.49
CA LYS A 442 -32.92 -5.05 -15.42
C LYS A 442 -32.27 -5.69 -14.22
N THR A 443 -32.65 -5.23 -13.03
CA THR A 443 -32.28 -5.86 -11.77
C THR A 443 -32.82 -7.30 -11.69
N ILE A 444 -32.10 -8.16 -10.98
CA ILE A 444 -32.53 -9.55 -10.78
C ILE A 444 -33.24 -9.64 -9.43
N SER A 445 -34.54 -9.96 -9.45
CA SER A 445 -35.29 -10.16 -8.21
C SER A 445 -34.78 -11.37 -7.42
N VAL A 446 -34.48 -11.14 -6.15
CA VAL A 446 -34.20 -12.14 -5.12
C VAL A 446 -35.16 -11.98 -3.94
N ASP A 447 -36.33 -11.42 -4.23
CA ASP A 447 -37.37 -11.21 -3.22
C ASP A 447 -37.77 -12.54 -2.59
N GLY A 448 -37.93 -12.56 -1.27
CA GLY A 448 -38.19 -13.76 -0.49
C GLY A 448 -36.98 -14.71 -0.30
N TRP A 449 -35.76 -14.33 -0.74
CA TRP A 449 -34.54 -15.07 -0.37
C TRP A 449 -34.01 -14.52 0.97
N GLU A 450 -33.83 -15.39 1.94
CA GLU A 450 -33.27 -15.00 3.25
C GLU A 450 -31.78 -14.66 3.12
N GLN A 451 -31.05 -15.37 2.25
CA GLN A 451 -29.62 -15.25 2.03
C GLN A 451 -29.27 -15.30 0.55
N VAL A 452 -28.17 -14.67 0.18
CA VAL A 452 -27.64 -14.66 -1.19
C VAL A 452 -26.13 -14.87 -1.15
N PHE A 453 -25.64 -15.82 -1.90
CA PHE A 453 -24.21 -16.01 -2.11
C PHE A 453 -23.75 -15.14 -3.27
N LEU A 454 -22.66 -14.39 -3.05
CA LEU A 454 -22.03 -13.51 -4.01
C LEU A 454 -20.60 -13.96 -4.28
N LYS A 455 -20.20 -13.94 -5.55
CA LYS A 455 -18.85 -14.35 -5.93
C LYS A 455 -18.28 -13.44 -7.03
N ALA A 456 -16.99 -13.14 -6.96
CA ALA A 456 -16.20 -12.53 -8.00
C ALA A 456 -15.06 -13.47 -8.41
N GLU A 457 -14.91 -13.68 -9.71
CA GLU A 457 -13.77 -14.39 -10.29
C GLU A 457 -12.97 -13.39 -11.13
N ILE A 458 -11.70 -13.24 -10.79
CA ILE A 458 -10.78 -12.37 -11.51
C ILE A 458 -9.72 -13.26 -12.14
N HIS A 459 -9.50 -13.07 -13.44
CA HIS A 459 -8.46 -13.76 -14.18
C HIS A 459 -7.73 -12.75 -15.08
N TYR A 460 -6.59 -12.29 -14.62
CA TYR A 460 -5.79 -11.22 -15.27
C TYR A 460 -6.62 -9.94 -15.48
N GLU A 461 -7.01 -9.63 -16.73
CA GLU A 461 -7.80 -8.45 -17.09
C GLU A 461 -9.31 -8.67 -17.01
N GLU A 462 -9.76 -9.88 -16.73
CA GLU A 462 -11.19 -10.23 -16.73
C GLU A 462 -11.73 -10.36 -15.30
N LEU A 463 -12.85 -9.70 -15.03
CA LEU A 463 -13.68 -9.88 -13.83
C LEU A 463 -15.07 -10.35 -14.25
N GLN A 464 -15.55 -11.43 -13.64
CA GLN A 464 -16.94 -11.87 -13.74
C GLN A 464 -17.55 -12.01 -12.35
N PHE A 465 -18.75 -11.45 -12.18
CA PHE A 465 -19.55 -11.64 -10.99
C PHE A 465 -20.53 -12.82 -11.15
N TYR A 466 -20.85 -13.45 -10.02
CA TYR A 466 -21.81 -14.54 -9.92
C TYR A 466 -22.65 -14.39 -8.66
N PHE A 467 -23.85 -14.97 -8.69
CA PHE A 467 -24.71 -15.15 -7.52
C PHE A 467 -25.27 -16.57 -7.44
N SER A 468 -25.68 -16.95 -6.25
CA SER A 468 -26.32 -18.25 -6.00
C SER A 468 -27.31 -18.15 -4.84
N LYS A 469 -28.32 -19.03 -4.85
CA LYS A 469 -29.26 -19.19 -3.73
C LYS A 469 -28.79 -20.22 -2.70
N ASP A 470 -28.03 -21.21 -3.15
CA ASP A 470 -27.66 -22.41 -2.39
C ASP A 470 -26.15 -22.58 -2.18
N GLY A 471 -25.31 -21.67 -2.77
CA GLY A 471 -23.85 -21.76 -2.75
C GLY A 471 -23.25 -22.87 -3.61
N ILE A 472 -24.10 -23.62 -4.32
CA ILE A 472 -23.70 -24.76 -5.17
C ILE A 472 -23.93 -24.44 -6.65
N SER A 473 -25.13 -23.96 -6.97
CA SER A 473 -25.56 -23.62 -8.33
C SER A 473 -25.34 -22.15 -8.60
N TRP A 474 -24.30 -21.81 -9.35
CA TRP A 474 -23.90 -20.43 -9.62
C TRP A 474 -24.41 -19.92 -10.97
N SER A 475 -24.94 -18.73 -10.99
CA SER A 475 -25.33 -18.00 -12.19
C SER A 475 -24.42 -16.79 -12.38
N ALA A 476 -23.87 -16.64 -13.58
CA ALA A 476 -23.17 -15.41 -13.94
C ALA A 476 -24.16 -14.25 -13.97
N ILE A 477 -23.72 -13.08 -13.51
CA ILE A 477 -24.51 -11.84 -13.49
C ILE A 477 -23.72 -10.71 -14.16
N GLY A 478 -24.38 -9.98 -15.06
CA GLY A 478 -23.79 -8.88 -15.83
C GLY A 478 -22.78 -9.32 -16.88
N PRO A 479 -22.17 -8.36 -17.58
CA PRO A 479 -21.11 -8.60 -18.54
C PRO A 479 -19.79 -8.97 -17.87
N GLY A 480 -18.85 -9.54 -18.64
CA GLY A 480 -17.43 -9.55 -18.25
C GLY A 480 -16.90 -8.12 -18.16
N LEU A 481 -16.16 -7.83 -17.12
CA LEU A 481 -15.66 -6.50 -16.77
C LEU A 481 -14.14 -6.44 -16.88
N ASP A 482 -13.61 -5.25 -17.19
CA ASP A 482 -12.17 -5.03 -17.33
C ASP A 482 -11.53 -4.75 -15.95
N ALA A 483 -10.92 -5.79 -15.36
CA ALA A 483 -10.23 -5.70 -14.08
C ALA A 483 -8.96 -4.83 -14.14
N SER A 484 -8.38 -4.60 -15.31
CA SER A 484 -7.18 -3.77 -15.46
C SER A 484 -7.43 -2.29 -15.15
N LYS A 485 -8.70 -1.85 -15.21
CA LYS A 485 -9.12 -0.50 -14.83
C LYS A 485 -8.97 -0.20 -13.34
N ILE A 486 -8.87 -1.21 -12.51
CA ILE A 486 -8.66 -1.09 -11.07
C ILE A 486 -7.15 -1.05 -10.79
N SER A 487 -6.51 0.04 -11.24
CA SER A 487 -5.04 0.17 -11.24
C SER A 487 -4.59 1.64 -11.21
N ASP A 488 -3.39 1.89 -10.68
CA ASP A 488 -2.72 3.21 -10.68
C ASP A 488 -2.66 3.81 -12.08
N ASP A 489 -2.36 2.97 -13.07
CA ASP A 489 -2.13 3.41 -14.45
C ASP A 489 -3.41 3.90 -15.11
N HIS A 490 -4.55 3.24 -14.84
CA HIS A 490 -5.84 3.64 -15.39
C HIS A 490 -6.39 4.91 -14.72
N VAL A 491 -6.26 5.02 -13.39
CA VAL A 491 -6.88 6.15 -12.66
C VAL A 491 -6.14 7.48 -12.84
N GLU A 492 -4.91 7.48 -13.35
CA GLU A 492 -4.20 8.71 -13.65
C GLU A 492 -4.94 9.46 -14.77
N LEU A 493 -5.41 10.67 -14.44
CA LEU A 493 -6.16 11.51 -15.37
C LEU A 493 -5.46 12.85 -15.57
N LYS A 494 -5.04 13.10 -16.81
CA LYS A 494 -4.47 14.39 -17.25
C LYS A 494 -5.30 14.98 -18.37
N ILE A 495 -5.76 16.22 -18.22
CA ILE A 495 -6.49 16.95 -19.27
C ILE A 495 -5.74 18.26 -19.53
N GLY A 496 -5.35 18.49 -20.79
CA GLY A 496 -4.60 19.69 -21.17
C GLY A 496 -3.26 19.87 -20.45
N GLY A 497 -2.64 18.76 -20.05
CA GLY A 497 -1.39 18.76 -19.27
C GLY A 497 -1.56 19.02 -17.75
N ILE A 498 -2.79 19.18 -17.29
CA ILE A 498 -3.11 19.34 -15.86
C ILE A 498 -3.47 17.98 -15.28
N LEU A 499 -2.77 17.58 -14.22
CA LEU A 499 -3.07 16.38 -13.45
C LEU A 499 -4.34 16.62 -12.61
N LEU A 500 -5.39 15.85 -12.89
CA LEU A 500 -6.69 15.93 -12.20
C LEU A 500 -6.90 14.79 -11.21
N ASP A 501 -6.31 13.63 -11.47
CA ASP A 501 -6.35 12.48 -10.59
C ASP A 501 -5.07 11.65 -10.71
N GLN A 502 -4.69 10.96 -9.64
CA GLN A 502 -3.49 10.13 -9.59
C GLN A 502 -3.66 9.03 -8.55
N GLY A 503 -3.29 7.80 -8.91
CA GLY A 503 -3.35 6.65 -8.03
C GLY A 503 -1.98 6.17 -7.58
N PHE A 504 -1.93 5.60 -6.37
CA PHE A 504 -0.72 5.05 -5.76
C PHE A 504 -0.97 3.73 -5.01
N THR A 505 -2.18 3.18 -5.11
CA THR A 505 -2.58 1.96 -4.37
C THR A 505 -2.58 0.73 -5.29
N GLY A 506 -3.59 -0.09 -5.22
CA GLY A 506 -3.81 -1.27 -6.03
C GLY A 506 -5.23 -1.77 -5.82
N ALA A 507 -5.57 -2.87 -6.47
CA ALA A 507 -6.90 -3.45 -6.34
C ALA A 507 -7.13 -4.07 -4.96
N PHE A 508 -8.31 -3.82 -4.42
CA PHE A 508 -8.86 -4.45 -3.23
C PHE A 508 -10.16 -5.17 -3.57
N ILE A 509 -10.44 -6.24 -2.85
CA ILE A 509 -11.70 -6.98 -2.94
C ILE A 509 -12.27 -7.15 -1.54
N GLY A 510 -13.58 -6.92 -1.36
CA GLY A 510 -14.17 -7.02 -0.04
C GLY A 510 -15.66 -6.80 -0.01
N VAL A 511 -16.19 -6.66 1.20
CA VAL A 511 -17.61 -6.47 1.49
C VAL A 511 -17.89 -5.06 1.97
N CYS A 512 -19.08 -4.56 1.64
CA CYS A 512 -19.47 -3.21 2.02
C CYS A 512 -20.97 -3.10 2.25
N ALA A 513 -21.37 -2.06 2.98
CA ALA A 513 -22.75 -1.65 3.19
C ALA A 513 -22.87 -0.13 3.17
N GLN A 514 -23.86 0.41 2.44
CA GLN A 514 -24.19 1.82 2.48
C GLN A 514 -25.68 2.03 2.74
N ASP A 515 -26.02 3.09 3.44
CA ASP A 515 -27.39 3.47 3.75
C ASP A 515 -27.56 4.99 3.72
N LEU A 516 -27.99 5.49 2.58
CA LEU A 516 -28.19 6.93 2.35
C LEU A 516 -29.53 7.43 2.92
N SER A 517 -30.37 6.51 3.42
CA SER A 517 -31.60 6.87 4.14
C SER A 517 -31.34 7.30 5.58
N GLY A 518 -30.13 7.02 6.10
CA GLY A 518 -29.72 7.34 7.47
C GLY A 518 -30.27 6.39 8.54
N GLN A 519 -30.95 5.31 8.16
CA GLN A 519 -31.46 4.31 9.11
C GLN A 519 -30.38 3.39 9.65
N ARG A 520 -29.21 3.35 8.98
CA ARG A 520 -28.06 2.52 9.36
C ARG A 520 -28.42 1.04 9.50
N ILE A 521 -29.23 0.51 8.56
CA ILE A 521 -29.55 -0.90 8.56
C ILE A 521 -28.27 -1.74 8.42
N HIS A 522 -28.29 -2.93 8.97
CA HIS A 522 -27.12 -3.81 8.94
C HIS A 522 -27.20 -4.85 7.82
N ALA A 523 -26.03 -5.23 7.36
CA ALA A 523 -25.78 -6.36 6.48
C ALA A 523 -24.91 -7.38 7.23
N ASP A 524 -25.28 -8.63 7.21
CA ASP A 524 -24.59 -9.73 7.90
C ASP A 524 -23.91 -10.63 6.86
N PHE A 525 -22.59 -10.76 6.98
CA PHE A 525 -21.78 -11.63 6.13
C PHE A 525 -21.30 -12.85 6.94
N ASP A 526 -21.65 -14.07 6.49
CA ASP A 526 -21.34 -15.32 7.21
C ASP A 526 -19.85 -15.66 7.10
N TYR A 527 -19.27 -15.48 5.91
CA TYR A 527 -17.86 -15.74 5.67
C TYR A 527 -17.33 -14.83 4.56
N PHE A 528 -16.02 -14.78 4.44
CA PHE A 528 -15.34 -14.23 3.29
C PHE A 528 -14.21 -15.17 2.83
N THR A 529 -14.31 -15.67 1.62
CA THR A 529 -13.27 -16.47 0.99
C THR A 529 -12.45 -15.59 0.05
N TYR A 530 -11.13 -15.71 0.14
CA TYR A 530 -10.17 -15.17 -0.82
C TYR A 530 -9.21 -16.29 -1.20
N ARG A 531 -9.34 -16.79 -2.41
CA ARG A 531 -8.52 -17.89 -2.91
C ARG A 531 -7.74 -17.46 -4.13
N GLU A 532 -6.42 -17.59 -4.07
CA GLU A 532 -5.55 -17.44 -5.23
C GLU A 532 -5.65 -18.68 -6.12
N ARG A 533 -5.66 -18.45 -7.43
CA ARG A 533 -5.65 -19.48 -8.44
C ARG A 533 -4.33 -19.42 -9.20
N GLU A 534 -3.68 -20.55 -9.42
CA GLU A 534 -2.45 -20.66 -10.20
C GLU A 534 -2.66 -20.37 -11.70
#